data_ac4aae400999985e7324c527e8e8b411
#
_entry.id   ac4aae400999985e7324c527e8e8b411
#
_cell.length_a   1.000
_cell.length_b   1.000
_cell.length_c   1.000
_cell.angle_alpha   90.00
_cell.angle_beta   90.00
_cell.angle_gamma   90.00
#
_symmetry.space_group_name_H-M   'P 1'
#
loop_
_entity.id
_entity.type
_entity.pdbx_description
1 polymer ?
#
loop_
_entity_poly.entity_id
_entity_poly.type
_entity_poly.pdbx_seq_one_letter_code
_entity_poly.pdbx_strand_id
1 'polypeptide(L)'
;MEKTEDLLLSGKEALVQKKIDKSIELFSKVLEREPNNSVALFSRGTAYFSKKDYQQALHDFTKCIDLKPVSAKLFCSRGNAWLGLKQNEAALQDLNKAVELDPYYPTAYFSRSEVFERMEEKEQAEADRDAAERLQKHISRSYLETQGIELPYNL
;
A
#
# COMPACT_ATOMS: atom_id res chain seq x y z
N MET A 1 -12.45 19.65 -23.44
CA MET A 1 -12.12 18.25 -23.08
C MET A 1 -11.40 18.30 -21.73
N GLU A 2 -11.90 17.59 -20.74
CA GLU A 2 -11.32 17.57 -19.37
C GLU A 2 -9.87 17.07 -19.42
N LYS A 3 -8.93 17.73 -18.73
CA LYS A 3 -7.52 17.36 -18.76
C LYS A 3 -7.28 16.09 -17.93
N THR A 4 -6.24 15.33 -18.27
CA THR A 4 -5.84 14.14 -17.52
C THR A 4 -5.57 14.46 -16.03
N GLU A 5 -4.95 15.60 -15.76
CA GLU A 5 -4.66 16.07 -14.41
C GLU A 5 -5.93 16.32 -13.59
N ASP A 6 -6.97 16.89 -14.20
CA ASP A 6 -8.27 17.15 -13.55
C ASP A 6 -8.97 15.83 -13.20
N LEU A 7 -8.91 14.85 -14.12
CA LEU A 7 -9.44 13.50 -13.88
C LEU A 7 -8.68 12.78 -12.74
N LEU A 8 -7.35 12.91 -12.69
CA LEU A 8 -6.54 12.35 -11.60
C LEU A 8 -6.92 12.96 -10.25
N LEU A 9 -7.06 14.29 -10.20
CA LEU A 9 -7.42 14.99 -8.97
C LEU A 9 -8.82 14.57 -8.51
N SER A 10 -9.81 14.65 -9.39
CA SER A 10 -11.20 14.23 -9.11
C SER A 10 -11.31 12.77 -8.69
N GLY A 11 -10.48 11.88 -9.29
CA GLY A 11 -10.40 10.47 -8.91
C GLY A 11 -9.87 10.27 -7.50
N LYS A 12 -8.83 11.01 -7.11
CA LYS A 12 -8.27 11.00 -5.75
C LYS A 12 -9.27 11.54 -4.72
N GLU A 13 -9.95 12.64 -5.04
CA GLU A 13 -11.01 13.20 -4.19
C GLU A 13 -12.15 12.21 -3.98
N ALA A 14 -12.60 11.56 -5.05
CA ALA A 14 -13.65 10.54 -4.97
C ALA A 14 -13.20 9.36 -4.06
N LEU A 15 -11.93 8.96 -4.13
CA LEU A 15 -11.38 7.89 -3.28
C LEU A 15 -11.37 8.31 -1.80
N VAL A 16 -10.93 9.53 -1.49
CA VAL A 16 -10.95 10.09 -0.13
C VAL A 16 -12.39 10.18 0.41
N GLN A 17 -13.35 10.55 -0.44
CA GLN A 17 -14.79 10.59 -0.11
C GLN A 17 -15.45 9.21 -0.06
N LYS A 18 -14.67 8.12 -0.21
CA LYS A 18 -15.17 6.73 -0.27
C LYS A 18 -16.17 6.46 -1.40
N LYS A 19 -16.17 7.28 -2.43
CA LYS A 19 -16.94 7.08 -3.68
C LYS A 19 -16.14 6.17 -4.62
N ILE A 20 -15.98 4.90 -4.22
CA ILE A 20 -15.00 3.97 -4.83
C ILE A 20 -15.28 3.74 -6.32
N ASP A 21 -16.55 3.45 -6.70
CA ASP A 21 -16.88 3.21 -8.11
C ASP A 21 -16.61 4.44 -8.98
N LYS A 22 -16.89 5.63 -8.46
CA LYS A 22 -16.59 6.89 -9.16
C LYS A 22 -15.08 7.09 -9.34
N SER A 23 -14.27 6.76 -8.33
CA SER A 23 -12.82 6.86 -8.43
C SER A 23 -12.27 5.89 -9.48
N ILE A 24 -12.77 4.65 -9.53
CA ILE A 24 -12.41 3.65 -10.55
C ILE A 24 -12.74 4.16 -11.96
N GLU A 25 -13.94 4.72 -12.16
CA GLU A 25 -14.35 5.31 -13.45
C GLU A 25 -13.38 6.41 -13.90
N LEU A 26 -13.05 7.35 -12.99
CA LEU A 26 -12.18 8.49 -13.31
C LEU A 26 -10.75 8.04 -13.63
N PHE A 27 -10.16 7.14 -12.84
CA PHE A 27 -8.83 6.61 -13.15
C PHE A 27 -8.83 5.75 -14.43
N SER A 28 -9.93 5.07 -14.76
CA SER A 28 -10.05 4.32 -16.01
C SER A 28 -10.04 5.27 -17.21
N LYS A 29 -10.72 6.42 -17.14
CA LYS A 29 -10.65 7.45 -18.20
C LYS A 29 -9.23 8.01 -18.38
N VAL A 30 -8.46 8.14 -17.30
CA VAL A 30 -7.04 8.49 -17.40
C VAL A 30 -6.29 7.40 -18.15
N LEU A 31 -6.50 6.13 -17.81
CA LEU A 31 -5.77 5.00 -18.38
C LEU A 31 -6.18 4.67 -19.83
N GLU A 32 -7.37 5.09 -20.28
CA GLU A 32 -7.76 5.07 -21.70
C GLU A 32 -6.90 6.01 -22.54
N ARG A 33 -6.48 7.15 -21.98
CA ARG A 33 -5.64 8.14 -22.66
C ARG A 33 -4.16 7.87 -22.45
N GLU A 34 -3.80 7.45 -21.26
CA GLU A 34 -2.43 7.24 -20.81
C GLU A 34 -2.31 5.85 -20.15
N PRO A 35 -2.23 4.75 -20.97
CA PRO A 35 -2.28 3.39 -20.46
C PRO A 35 -1.16 3.01 -19.48
N ASN A 36 -0.08 3.81 -19.44
CA ASN A 36 1.09 3.61 -18.59
C ASN A 36 1.21 4.68 -17.50
N ASN A 37 0.13 5.41 -17.20
CA ASN A 37 0.13 6.36 -16.10
C ASN A 37 0.18 5.61 -14.76
N SER A 38 1.36 5.55 -14.16
CA SER A 38 1.61 4.80 -12.92
C SER A 38 0.79 5.33 -11.72
N VAL A 39 0.51 6.63 -11.69
CA VAL A 39 -0.31 7.23 -10.63
C VAL A 39 -1.77 6.76 -10.74
N ALA A 40 -2.32 6.74 -11.96
CA ALA A 40 -3.67 6.25 -12.21
C ALA A 40 -3.78 4.74 -11.92
N LEU A 41 -2.80 3.95 -12.37
CA LEU A 41 -2.75 2.50 -12.09
C LEU A 41 -2.72 2.23 -10.58
N PHE A 42 -1.79 2.85 -9.85
CA PHE A 42 -1.69 2.65 -8.41
C PHE A 42 -2.97 3.08 -7.69
N SER A 43 -3.54 4.23 -8.05
CA SER A 43 -4.74 4.76 -7.42
C SER A 43 -5.97 3.90 -7.73
N ARG A 44 -6.10 3.40 -8.98
CA ARG A 44 -7.20 2.50 -9.34
C ARG A 44 -7.05 1.13 -8.66
N GLY A 45 -5.84 0.59 -8.60
CA GLY A 45 -5.55 -0.63 -7.84
C GLY A 45 -5.93 -0.49 -6.36
N THR A 46 -5.63 0.66 -5.75
CA THR A 46 -6.05 0.98 -4.38
C THR A 46 -7.58 1.05 -4.24
N ALA A 47 -8.27 1.62 -5.22
CA ALA A 47 -9.73 1.66 -5.24
C ALA A 47 -10.35 0.25 -5.38
N TYR A 48 -9.81 -0.59 -6.27
CA TYR A 48 -10.21 -2.00 -6.38
C TYR A 48 -9.94 -2.78 -5.09
N PHE A 49 -8.78 -2.56 -4.46
CA PHE A 49 -8.47 -3.18 -3.17
C PHE A 49 -9.50 -2.78 -2.10
N SER A 50 -9.87 -1.51 -2.03
CA SER A 50 -10.90 -1.00 -1.10
C SER A 50 -12.28 -1.63 -1.35
N LYS A 51 -12.57 -1.97 -2.61
CA LYS A 51 -13.78 -2.71 -3.02
C LYS A 51 -13.68 -4.21 -2.77
N LYS A 52 -12.52 -4.71 -2.32
CA LYS A 52 -12.18 -6.14 -2.20
C LYS A 52 -12.11 -6.89 -3.54
N ASP A 53 -11.99 -6.17 -4.64
CA ASP A 53 -11.69 -6.75 -5.95
C ASP A 53 -10.18 -6.92 -6.10
N TYR A 54 -9.66 -7.90 -5.36
CA TYR A 54 -8.22 -8.13 -5.25
C TYR A 54 -7.57 -8.54 -6.58
N GLN A 55 -8.32 -9.18 -7.49
CA GLN A 55 -7.81 -9.56 -8.81
C GLN A 55 -7.51 -8.32 -9.66
N GLN A 56 -8.43 -7.36 -9.72
CA GLN A 56 -8.22 -6.12 -10.45
C GLN A 56 -7.12 -5.27 -9.80
N ALA A 57 -7.07 -5.26 -8.45
CA ALA A 57 -6.00 -4.59 -7.72
C ALA A 57 -4.63 -5.18 -8.09
N LEU A 58 -4.49 -6.51 -8.12
CA LEU A 58 -3.26 -7.19 -8.53
C LEU A 58 -2.84 -6.84 -9.95
N HIS A 59 -3.80 -6.82 -10.89
CA HIS A 59 -3.52 -6.45 -12.27
C HIS A 59 -2.90 -5.06 -12.36
N ASP A 60 -3.50 -4.08 -11.72
CA ASP A 60 -3.04 -2.69 -11.74
C ASP A 60 -1.69 -2.52 -11.00
N PHE A 61 -1.53 -3.13 -9.83
CA PHE A 61 -0.26 -3.06 -9.09
C PHE A 61 0.88 -3.77 -9.85
N THR A 62 0.63 -4.90 -10.48
CA THR A 62 1.64 -5.61 -11.28
C THR A 62 2.08 -4.77 -12.47
N LYS A 63 1.12 -4.20 -13.21
CA LYS A 63 1.45 -3.28 -14.30
C LYS A 63 2.24 -2.06 -13.82
N CYS A 64 1.92 -1.55 -12.65
CA CYS A 64 2.65 -0.43 -12.04
C CYS A 64 4.11 -0.83 -11.70
N ILE A 65 4.34 -2.06 -11.21
CA ILE A 65 5.70 -2.59 -10.93
C ILE A 65 6.51 -2.71 -12.23
N ASP A 66 5.90 -3.17 -13.30
CA ASP A 66 6.56 -3.33 -14.61
C ASP A 66 7.01 -1.99 -15.21
N LEU A 67 6.31 -0.90 -14.88
CA LEU A 67 6.62 0.44 -15.40
C LEU A 67 7.79 1.14 -14.68
N LYS A 68 8.17 0.68 -13.47
CA LYS A 68 9.18 1.34 -12.60
C LYS A 68 8.97 2.86 -12.38
N PRO A 69 9.35 3.45 -11.25
CA PRO A 69 10.24 2.92 -10.21
C PRO A 69 9.51 2.03 -9.20
N VAL A 70 10.24 1.08 -8.67
CA VAL A 70 9.80 0.11 -7.67
C VAL A 70 9.84 0.76 -6.29
N SER A 71 8.82 0.58 -5.47
CA SER A 71 8.77 1.10 -4.09
C SER A 71 8.24 0.07 -3.10
N ALA A 72 8.69 0.16 -1.85
CA ALA A 72 8.19 -0.67 -0.75
C ALA A 72 6.65 -0.62 -0.65
N LYS A 73 6.08 0.58 -0.77
CA LYS A 73 4.63 0.79 -0.75
C LYS A 73 3.91 -0.03 -1.84
N LEU A 74 4.46 -0.08 -3.04
CA LEU A 74 3.84 -0.77 -4.18
C LEU A 74 3.86 -2.29 -3.97
N PHE A 75 5.00 -2.86 -3.55
CA PHE A 75 5.09 -4.28 -3.20
C PHE A 75 4.20 -4.63 -2.00
N CYS A 76 4.17 -3.80 -0.97
CA CYS A 76 3.27 -3.99 0.17
C CYS A 76 1.80 -3.99 -0.26
N SER A 77 1.39 -3.06 -1.14
CA SER A 77 0.03 -3.01 -1.66
C SER A 77 -0.33 -4.27 -2.45
N ARG A 78 0.58 -4.78 -3.30
CA ARG A 78 0.36 -6.02 -4.05
C ARG A 78 0.37 -7.24 -3.13
N GLY A 79 1.26 -7.29 -2.14
CA GLY A 79 1.29 -8.32 -1.11
C GLY A 79 -0.02 -8.41 -0.33
N ASN A 80 -0.60 -7.27 0.04
CA ASN A 80 -1.91 -7.22 0.69
C ASN A 80 -3.06 -7.71 -0.23
N ALA A 81 -2.97 -7.46 -1.53
CA ALA A 81 -3.94 -7.99 -2.47
C ALA A 81 -3.83 -9.53 -2.60
N TRP A 82 -2.62 -10.08 -2.60
CA TRP A 82 -2.38 -11.52 -2.49
C TRP A 82 -2.95 -12.12 -1.21
N LEU A 83 -2.77 -11.44 -0.07
CA LEU A 83 -3.39 -11.83 1.21
C LEU A 83 -4.91 -11.87 1.10
N GLY A 84 -5.52 -10.88 0.45
CA GLY A 84 -6.96 -10.85 0.20
C GLY A 84 -7.45 -12.06 -0.59
N LEU A 85 -6.62 -12.60 -1.49
CA LEU A 85 -6.88 -13.82 -2.26
C LEU A 85 -6.44 -15.11 -1.54
N LYS A 86 -5.95 -15.02 -0.30
CA LYS A 86 -5.42 -16.15 0.49
C LYS A 86 -4.22 -16.85 -0.16
N GLN A 87 -3.44 -16.11 -0.95
CA GLN A 87 -2.20 -16.58 -1.57
C GLN A 87 -1.01 -16.17 -0.69
N ASN A 88 -0.82 -16.90 0.42
CA ASN A 88 0.10 -16.51 1.48
C ASN A 88 1.56 -16.47 1.01
N GLU A 89 2.00 -17.42 0.19
CA GLU A 89 3.36 -17.49 -0.33
C GLU A 89 3.69 -16.31 -1.25
N ALA A 90 2.77 -15.95 -2.15
CA ALA A 90 2.93 -14.79 -3.03
C ALA A 90 2.94 -13.48 -2.23
N ALA A 91 2.07 -13.37 -1.22
CA ALA A 91 2.05 -12.24 -0.30
C ALA A 91 3.39 -12.10 0.44
N LEU A 92 3.92 -13.21 0.96
CA LEU A 92 5.20 -13.23 1.69
C LEU A 92 6.36 -12.77 0.80
N GLN A 93 6.42 -13.20 -0.46
CA GLN A 93 7.43 -12.76 -1.42
C GLN A 93 7.42 -11.24 -1.62
N ASP A 94 6.25 -10.68 -1.86
CA ASP A 94 6.10 -9.23 -2.06
C ASP A 94 6.39 -8.43 -0.79
N LEU A 95 5.95 -8.91 0.37
CA LEU A 95 6.19 -8.23 1.64
C LEU A 95 7.66 -8.31 2.08
N ASN A 96 8.36 -9.41 1.80
CA ASN A 96 9.80 -9.49 1.95
C ASN A 96 10.52 -8.46 1.08
N LYS A 97 10.07 -8.31 -0.18
CA LYS A 97 10.62 -7.28 -1.08
C LYS A 97 10.33 -5.86 -0.59
N ALA A 98 9.15 -5.63 -0.02
CA ALA A 98 8.83 -4.33 0.58
C ALA A 98 9.76 -4.00 1.75
N VAL A 99 10.03 -4.94 2.66
CA VAL A 99 10.96 -4.77 3.79
C VAL A 99 12.41 -4.58 3.30
N GLU A 100 12.83 -5.29 2.26
CA GLU A 100 14.16 -5.11 1.65
C GLU A 100 14.34 -3.71 1.07
N LEU A 101 13.31 -3.19 0.39
CA LEU A 101 13.34 -1.86 -0.25
C LEU A 101 13.26 -0.71 0.76
N ASP A 102 12.51 -0.88 1.83
CA ASP A 102 12.41 0.09 2.92
C ASP A 102 12.28 -0.63 4.28
N PRO A 103 13.42 -0.85 4.96
CA PRO A 103 13.43 -1.46 6.29
C PRO A 103 12.74 -0.62 7.38
N TYR A 104 12.39 0.64 7.08
CA TYR A 104 11.73 1.55 8.01
C TYR A 104 10.24 1.76 7.69
N TYR A 105 9.64 0.89 6.89
CA TYR A 105 8.23 0.96 6.51
C TYR A 105 7.36 0.04 7.40
N PRO A 106 6.73 0.54 8.48
CA PRO A 106 6.04 -0.28 9.48
C PRO A 106 4.92 -1.14 8.88
N THR A 107 4.21 -0.60 7.87
CA THR A 107 3.09 -1.30 7.23
C THR A 107 3.52 -2.63 6.60
N ALA A 108 4.75 -2.71 6.04
CA ALA A 108 5.24 -3.96 5.45
C ALA A 108 5.43 -5.06 6.49
N TYR A 109 5.96 -4.73 7.66
CA TYR A 109 6.11 -5.66 8.78
C TYR A 109 4.75 -6.09 9.33
N PHE A 110 3.83 -5.14 9.52
CA PHE A 110 2.48 -5.46 9.99
C PHE A 110 1.75 -6.40 9.03
N SER A 111 1.79 -6.11 7.73
CA SER A 111 1.20 -6.99 6.71
C SER A 111 1.87 -8.36 6.66
N ARG A 112 3.22 -8.42 6.84
CA ARG A 112 3.95 -9.69 6.84
C ARG A 112 3.65 -10.51 8.09
N SER A 113 3.46 -9.87 9.24
CA SER A 113 3.01 -10.57 10.46
C SER A 113 1.67 -11.26 10.26
N GLU A 114 0.74 -10.65 9.52
CA GLU A 114 -0.54 -11.28 9.18
C GLU A 114 -0.35 -12.52 8.29
N VAL A 115 0.61 -12.49 7.35
CA VAL A 115 0.96 -13.68 6.55
C VAL A 115 1.48 -14.79 7.45
N PHE A 116 2.44 -14.49 8.34
CA PHE A 116 3.01 -15.47 9.25
C PHE A 116 1.96 -16.05 10.20
N GLU A 117 1.01 -15.25 10.69
CA GLU A 117 -0.12 -15.77 11.47
C GLU A 117 -0.95 -16.80 10.69
N ARG A 118 -1.26 -16.51 9.44
CA ARG A 118 -2.02 -17.43 8.56
C ARG A 118 -1.25 -18.71 8.21
N MET A 119 0.08 -18.64 8.25
CA MET A 119 0.98 -19.78 8.06
C MET A 119 1.30 -20.52 9.37
N GLU A 120 0.72 -20.09 10.49
CA GLU A 120 0.95 -20.61 11.86
C GLU A 120 2.39 -20.41 12.36
N GLU A 121 3.16 -19.50 11.74
CA GLU A 121 4.52 -19.14 12.11
C GLU A 121 4.53 -18.04 13.19
N LYS A 122 4.15 -18.40 14.40
CA LYS A 122 3.84 -17.45 15.49
C LYS A 122 5.04 -16.58 15.90
N GLU A 123 6.23 -17.15 15.98
CA GLU A 123 7.45 -16.41 16.38
C GLU A 123 7.79 -15.31 15.37
N GLN A 124 7.70 -15.59 14.08
CA GLN A 124 7.93 -14.60 13.02
C GLN A 124 6.83 -13.54 13.02
N ALA A 125 5.57 -13.93 13.24
CA ALA A 125 4.45 -13.01 13.33
C ALA A 125 4.63 -12.02 14.49
N GLU A 126 5.04 -12.48 15.66
CA GLU A 126 5.29 -11.64 16.84
C GLU A 126 6.48 -10.71 16.60
N ALA A 127 7.59 -11.23 16.07
CA ALA A 127 8.78 -10.43 15.76
C ALA A 127 8.47 -9.28 14.78
N ASP A 128 7.70 -9.54 13.74
CA ASP A 128 7.30 -8.53 12.77
C ASP A 128 6.31 -7.51 13.36
N ARG A 129 5.39 -7.94 14.22
CA ARG A 129 4.48 -7.04 14.93
C ARG A 129 5.25 -6.07 15.83
N ASP A 130 6.18 -6.59 16.61
CA ASP A 130 7.06 -5.80 17.46
C ASP A 130 7.91 -4.81 16.66
N ALA A 131 8.43 -5.23 15.51
CA ALA A 131 9.17 -4.36 14.61
C ALA A 131 8.30 -3.22 14.09
N ALA A 132 7.08 -3.52 13.64
CA ALA A 132 6.13 -2.52 13.15
C ALA A 132 5.79 -1.49 14.24
N GLU A 133 5.53 -1.94 15.47
CA GLU A 133 5.22 -1.06 16.60
C GLU A 133 6.39 -0.14 16.98
N ARG A 134 7.61 -0.69 17.06
CA ARG A 134 8.82 0.11 17.34
C ARG A 134 9.05 1.18 16.28
N LEU A 135 8.92 0.82 15.00
CA LEU A 135 9.07 1.76 13.89
C LEU A 135 7.99 2.84 13.93
N GLN A 136 6.73 2.47 14.20
CA GLN A 136 5.63 3.43 14.29
C GLN A 136 5.83 4.41 15.45
N LYS A 137 6.26 3.93 16.62
CA LYS A 137 6.59 4.79 17.77
C LYS A 137 7.72 5.76 17.43
N HIS A 138 8.77 5.29 16.78
CA HIS A 138 9.89 6.13 16.38
C HIS A 138 9.46 7.23 15.40
N ILE A 139 8.65 6.89 14.39
CA ILE A 139 8.12 7.86 13.41
C ILE A 139 7.25 8.91 14.12
N SER A 140 6.34 8.46 14.98
CA SER A 140 5.44 9.35 15.72
C SER A 140 6.22 10.29 16.64
N ARG A 141 7.23 9.78 17.34
CA ARG A 141 8.10 10.56 18.20
C ARG A 141 8.87 11.62 17.40
N SER A 142 9.53 11.21 16.33
CA SER A 142 10.28 12.12 15.46
C SER A 142 9.39 13.23 14.90
N TYR A 143 8.15 12.90 14.49
CA TYR A 143 7.18 13.89 14.03
C TYR A 143 6.87 14.92 15.13
N LEU A 144 6.58 14.49 16.38
CA LEU A 144 6.28 15.39 17.50
C LEU A 144 7.46 16.28 17.85
N GLU A 145 8.67 15.73 17.84
CA GLU A 145 9.91 16.51 18.06
C GLU A 145 10.09 17.59 16.99
N THR A 146 9.76 17.31 15.72
CA THR A 146 9.80 18.33 14.66
C THR A 146 8.77 19.46 14.85
N GLN A 147 7.68 19.18 15.60
CA GLN A 147 6.69 20.19 15.99
C GLN A 147 7.05 20.95 17.27
N GLY A 148 8.25 20.71 17.85
CA GLY A 148 8.71 21.35 19.08
C GLY A 148 8.08 20.79 20.35
N ILE A 149 7.49 19.59 20.28
CA ILE A 149 6.91 18.91 21.45
C ILE A 149 8.00 18.04 22.08
N GLU A 150 8.44 18.41 23.28
CA GLU A 150 9.36 17.58 24.07
C GLU A 150 8.61 16.38 24.68
N LEU A 151 9.06 15.17 24.35
CA LEU A 151 8.51 13.95 24.92
C LEU A 151 9.39 13.42 26.04
N PRO A 152 8.81 12.92 27.16
CA PRO A 152 9.59 12.27 28.21
C PRO A 152 10.31 11.03 27.65
N TYR A 153 11.53 10.79 28.16
CA TYR A 153 12.42 9.72 27.66
C TYR A 153 11.88 8.29 27.80
N ASN A 154 10.77 8.07 28.50
CA ASN A 154 10.27 6.75 28.92
C ASN A 154 8.88 6.38 28.36
N LEU A 155 8.52 6.81 27.15
CA LEU A 155 7.30 6.33 26.48
C LEU A 155 7.64 5.48 25.26
#